data_a1a0f0df190c56b04ce056b923c60109
#
_entry.id   a1a0f0df190c56b04ce056b923c60109
#
_cell.length_a   1.000
_cell.length_b   1.000
_cell.length_c   1.000
_cell.angle_alpha   90.00
_cell.angle_beta   90.00
_cell.angle_gamma   90.00
#
_symmetry.space_group_name_H-M   'P 1'
#
loop_
_entity.id
_entity.type
_entity.pdbx_description
1 polymer ?
#
loop_
_entity_poly.entity_id
_entity_poly.type
_entity_poly.pdbx_seq_one_letter_code
_entity_poly.pdbx_strand_id
1 'polypeptide(L)'
;MGSDFEIAFITDAEIKKRASSFLQRYHPHLTIPVPIEEIAEFQMGIDIIPLPGLHHVLEVDGFTSSDLSNIYVDEFVYTSRPGRYRFTLAHEIGHVILHKEIYEKAQFKNSQEWKRFINDIPDQSHSRLEYQAYAFGGLILVPAESLKRLTNKYVKHIQASGISL
;
A
#
# COMPACT_ATOMS: atom_id res chain seq x y z
N MET A 1 15.24 -18.20 20.09
CA MET A 1 14.38 -18.87 19.09
C MET A 1 14.31 -17.93 17.90
N GLY A 2 14.87 -18.35 16.76
CA GLY A 2 14.76 -17.55 15.53
C GLY A 2 13.28 -17.43 15.17
N SER A 3 12.85 -16.23 14.79
CA SER A 3 11.48 -16.00 14.35
C SER A 3 11.21 -16.86 13.11
N ASP A 4 10.15 -17.65 13.11
CA ASP A 4 9.69 -18.51 12.00
C ASP A 4 9.16 -17.69 10.78
N PHE A 5 9.38 -16.36 10.79
CA PHE A 5 8.92 -15.45 9.74
C PHE A 5 10.06 -15.14 8.76
N GLU A 6 10.24 -16.02 7.78
CA GLU A 6 11.09 -15.74 6.64
C GLU A 6 10.29 -15.03 5.56
N ILE A 7 10.72 -13.80 5.22
CA ILE A 7 10.09 -13.03 4.15
C ILE A 7 10.71 -13.46 2.82
N ALA A 8 9.89 -14.05 1.96
CA ALA A 8 10.33 -14.45 0.63
C ALA A 8 10.83 -13.24 -0.18
N PHE A 9 11.90 -13.43 -0.93
CA PHE A 9 12.36 -12.42 -1.87
C PHE A 9 11.44 -12.40 -3.08
N ILE A 10 10.80 -11.25 -3.35
CA ILE A 10 10.00 -10.99 -4.53
C ILE A 10 10.77 -10.01 -5.40
N THR A 11 11.02 -10.36 -6.66
CA THR A 11 11.73 -9.46 -7.59
C THR A 11 10.86 -8.26 -7.97
N ASP A 12 11.49 -7.15 -8.36
CA ASP A 12 10.77 -5.96 -8.85
C ASP A 12 9.87 -6.28 -10.05
N ALA A 13 10.32 -7.18 -10.91
CA ALA A 13 9.53 -7.65 -12.06
C ALA A 13 8.24 -8.36 -11.60
N GLU A 14 8.32 -9.20 -10.57
CA GLU A 14 7.17 -9.88 -10.01
C GLU A 14 6.24 -8.91 -9.25
N ILE A 15 6.78 -7.94 -8.51
CA ILE A 15 5.98 -6.88 -7.88
C ILE A 15 5.22 -6.08 -8.93
N LYS A 16 5.88 -5.67 -10.02
CA LYS A 16 5.24 -4.98 -11.15
C LYS A 16 4.13 -5.81 -11.78
N LYS A 17 4.35 -7.10 -11.98
CA LYS A 17 3.35 -8.02 -12.53
C LYS A 17 2.13 -8.11 -11.62
N ARG A 18 2.32 -8.25 -10.31
CA ARG A 18 1.22 -8.30 -9.34
C ARG A 18 0.47 -6.98 -9.24
N ALA A 19 1.16 -5.84 -9.27
CA ALA A 19 0.55 -4.52 -9.32
C ALA A 19 -0.27 -4.32 -10.61
N SER A 20 0.25 -4.75 -11.76
CA SER A 20 -0.49 -4.71 -13.02
C SER A 20 -1.74 -5.60 -12.98
N SER A 21 -1.65 -6.81 -12.44
CA SER A 21 -2.78 -7.71 -12.27
C SER A 21 -3.83 -7.13 -11.31
N PHE A 22 -3.40 -6.47 -10.23
CA PHE A 22 -4.28 -5.75 -9.32
C PHE A 22 -5.05 -4.65 -10.03
N LEU A 23 -4.37 -3.77 -10.77
CA LEU A 23 -5.00 -2.69 -11.53
C LEU A 23 -5.95 -3.22 -12.60
N GLN A 24 -5.55 -4.27 -13.32
CA GLN A 24 -6.40 -4.89 -14.34
C GLN A 24 -7.69 -5.44 -13.74
N ARG A 25 -7.64 -5.97 -12.52
CA ARG A 25 -8.80 -6.52 -11.82
C ARG A 25 -9.70 -5.45 -11.23
N TYR A 26 -9.12 -4.47 -10.54
CA TYR A 26 -9.86 -3.52 -9.70
C TYR A 26 -10.01 -2.14 -10.31
N HIS A 27 -9.16 -1.76 -11.25
CA HIS A 27 -9.15 -0.43 -11.87
C HIS A 27 -8.69 -0.44 -13.33
N PRO A 28 -9.37 -1.21 -14.23
CA PRO A 28 -8.89 -1.45 -15.61
C PRO A 28 -8.82 -0.18 -16.47
N HIS A 29 -9.58 0.86 -16.16
CA HIS A 29 -9.57 2.12 -16.91
C HIS A 29 -8.35 3.00 -16.60
N LEU A 30 -7.59 2.69 -15.56
CA LEU A 30 -6.38 3.40 -15.16
C LEU A 30 -6.55 4.93 -15.08
N THR A 31 -7.72 5.40 -14.64
CA THR A 31 -7.95 6.82 -14.37
C THR A 31 -7.15 7.26 -13.14
N ILE A 32 -6.77 8.52 -13.07
CA ILE A 32 -6.06 9.09 -11.92
C ILE A 32 -6.82 10.32 -11.40
N PRO A 33 -6.86 10.47 -10.09
CA PRO A 33 -6.29 9.62 -9.03
C PRO A 33 -6.96 8.24 -8.95
N VAL A 34 -6.19 7.18 -8.67
CA VAL A 34 -6.72 5.82 -8.47
C VAL A 34 -7.61 5.83 -7.22
N PRO A 35 -8.86 5.33 -7.26
CA PRO A 35 -9.79 5.37 -6.11
C PRO A 35 -9.49 4.25 -5.12
N ILE A 36 -8.34 4.35 -4.44
CA ILE A 36 -7.77 3.26 -3.62
C ILE A 36 -8.65 2.89 -2.43
N GLU A 37 -9.33 3.86 -1.81
CA GLU A 37 -10.26 3.66 -0.70
C GLU A 37 -11.49 2.85 -1.15
N GLU A 38 -12.14 3.27 -2.23
CA GLU A 38 -13.30 2.56 -2.80
C GLU A 38 -12.94 1.14 -3.25
N ILE A 39 -11.72 0.95 -3.77
CA ILE A 39 -11.21 -0.39 -4.11
C ILE A 39 -11.08 -1.24 -2.86
N ALA A 40 -10.50 -0.73 -1.79
CA ALA A 40 -10.34 -1.44 -0.53
C ALA A 40 -11.70 -1.83 0.06
N GLU A 41 -12.59 -0.87 0.26
CA GLU A 41 -13.87 -1.10 0.94
C GLU A 41 -14.87 -1.88 0.09
N PHE A 42 -15.13 -1.44 -1.15
CA PHE A 42 -16.24 -2.00 -1.94
C PHE A 42 -15.86 -3.17 -2.84
N GLN A 43 -14.60 -3.28 -3.25
CA GLN A 43 -14.19 -4.35 -4.15
C GLN A 43 -13.38 -5.46 -3.45
N MET A 44 -12.58 -5.10 -2.44
CA MET A 44 -11.81 -6.07 -1.66
C MET A 44 -12.53 -6.48 -0.37
N GLY A 45 -13.51 -5.70 0.11
CA GLY A 45 -14.23 -5.96 1.36
C GLY A 45 -13.38 -5.76 2.60
N ILE A 46 -12.46 -4.79 2.56
CA ILE A 46 -11.56 -4.46 3.67
C ILE A 46 -12.09 -3.22 4.37
N ASP A 47 -12.42 -3.32 5.65
CA ASP A 47 -12.87 -2.19 6.44
C ASP A 47 -11.70 -1.26 6.79
N ILE A 48 -11.89 0.04 6.60
CA ILE A 48 -10.89 1.06 6.97
C ILE A 48 -11.31 1.69 8.30
N ILE A 49 -10.46 1.54 9.31
CA ILE A 49 -10.78 1.92 10.69
C ILE A 49 -9.81 3.00 11.18
N PRO A 50 -10.26 4.27 11.30
CA PRO A 50 -9.45 5.32 11.91
C PRO A 50 -9.23 5.06 13.41
N LEU A 51 -7.98 5.17 13.86
CA LEU A 51 -7.58 5.02 15.26
C LEU A 51 -6.93 6.31 15.78
N PRO A 52 -7.49 6.94 16.83
CA PRO A 52 -6.87 8.10 17.45
C PRO A 52 -5.50 7.80 18.02
N GLY A 53 -4.50 8.61 17.65
CA GLY A 53 -3.15 8.54 18.22
C GLY A 53 -2.34 7.31 17.83
N LEU A 54 -2.71 6.59 16.78
CA LEU A 54 -1.98 5.41 16.30
C LEU A 54 -0.52 5.74 16.01
N HIS A 55 -0.26 6.82 15.30
CA HIS A 55 1.08 7.27 14.99
C HIS A 55 1.90 7.62 16.25
N HIS A 56 1.26 8.22 17.26
CA HIS A 56 1.92 8.58 18.50
C HIS A 56 2.34 7.36 19.33
N VAL A 57 1.53 6.30 19.32
CA VAL A 57 1.75 5.10 20.14
C VAL A 57 2.64 4.07 19.47
N LEU A 58 2.45 3.86 18.15
CA LEU A 58 3.11 2.79 17.40
C LEU A 58 4.14 3.28 16.37
N GLU A 59 4.22 4.61 16.15
CA GLU A 59 5.11 5.25 15.17
C GLU A 59 4.83 4.84 13.72
N VAL A 60 3.58 4.44 13.44
CA VAL A 60 3.13 4.07 12.09
C VAL A 60 1.84 4.81 11.72
N ASP A 61 1.60 4.96 10.44
CA ASP A 61 0.38 5.62 9.92
C ASP A 61 -0.78 4.66 9.76
N GLY A 62 -0.50 3.38 9.66
CA GLY A 62 -1.50 2.33 9.55
C GLY A 62 -0.90 0.95 9.74
N PHE A 63 -1.77 -0.03 9.85
CA PHE A 63 -1.41 -1.45 9.82
C PHE A 63 -2.63 -2.30 9.43
N THR A 64 -2.36 -3.44 8.80
CA THR A 64 -3.38 -4.41 8.40
C THR A 64 -3.60 -5.45 9.50
N SER A 65 -4.85 -5.88 9.75
CA SER A 65 -5.16 -6.98 10.66
C SER A 65 -4.62 -8.32 10.14
N SER A 66 -4.38 -9.29 11.04
CA SER A 66 -3.82 -10.58 10.64
C SER A 66 -4.74 -11.42 9.77
N ASP A 67 -6.04 -11.22 9.87
CA ASP A 67 -7.06 -11.85 9.02
C ASP A 67 -7.29 -11.10 7.70
N LEU A 68 -6.57 -9.98 7.48
CA LEU A 68 -6.63 -9.13 6.29
C LEU A 68 -7.99 -8.48 6.04
N SER A 69 -8.86 -8.44 7.02
CA SER A 69 -10.20 -7.87 6.89
C SER A 69 -10.27 -6.38 7.21
N ASN A 70 -9.26 -5.84 7.92
CA ASN A 70 -9.24 -4.45 8.35
C ASN A 70 -7.88 -3.79 8.06
N ILE A 71 -7.93 -2.52 7.67
CA ILE A 71 -6.78 -1.61 7.67
C ILE A 71 -7.05 -0.53 8.70
N TYR A 72 -6.21 -0.48 9.73
CA TYR A 72 -6.24 0.57 10.75
C TYR A 72 -5.37 1.74 10.28
N VAL A 73 -5.87 2.96 10.39
CA VAL A 73 -5.16 4.18 9.97
C VAL A 73 -5.16 5.20 11.08
N ASP A 74 -4.09 5.95 11.23
CA ASP A 74 -4.06 7.07 12.17
C ASP A 74 -5.15 8.09 11.81
N GLU A 75 -5.97 8.49 12.80
CA GLU A 75 -7.12 9.38 12.60
C GLU A 75 -6.71 10.74 12.03
N PHE A 76 -5.57 11.30 12.44
CA PHE A 76 -5.09 12.56 11.89
C PHE A 76 -4.63 12.41 10.43
N VAL A 77 -4.02 11.29 10.08
CA VAL A 77 -3.65 10.98 8.69
C VAL A 77 -4.91 10.83 7.86
N TYR A 78 -5.90 10.08 8.35
CA TYR A 78 -7.20 9.89 7.69
C TYR A 78 -7.93 11.22 7.42
N THR A 79 -8.05 12.08 8.43
CA THR A 79 -8.86 13.31 8.35
C THR A 79 -8.14 14.50 7.72
N SER A 80 -6.81 14.59 7.84
CA SER A 80 -6.06 15.82 7.58
C SER A 80 -4.92 15.69 6.56
N ARG A 81 -4.60 14.47 6.11
CA ARG A 81 -3.44 14.21 5.24
C ARG A 81 -3.80 13.32 4.04
N PRO A 82 -4.63 13.80 3.09
CA PRO A 82 -5.21 12.95 2.03
C PRO A 82 -4.17 12.23 1.18
N GLY A 83 -3.06 12.85 0.84
CA GLY A 83 -1.98 12.22 0.07
C GLY A 83 -1.28 11.10 0.86
N ARG A 84 -1.00 11.35 2.15
CA ARG A 84 -0.38 10.38 3.05
C ARG A 84 -1.35 9.22 3.33
N TYR A 85 -2.61 9.52 3.59
CA TYR A 85 -3.68 8.53 3.75
C TYR A 85 -3.78 7.56 2.57
N ARG A 86 -3.85 8.10 1.35
CA ARG A 86 -3.92 7.28 0.13
C ARG A 86 -2.70 6.38 -0.02
N PHE A 87 -1.51 6.91 0.29
CA PHE A 87 -0.28 6.12 0.23
C PHE A 87 -0.25 5.04 1.32
N THR A 88 -0.71 5.35 2.54
CA THR A 88 -0.86 4.38 3.63
C THR A 88 -1.77 3.24 3.20
N LEU A 89 -2.95 3.52 2.66
CA LEU A 89 -3.86 2.47 2.15
C LEU A 89 -3.22 1.59 1.08
N ALA A 90 -2.55 2.21 0.11
CA ALA A 90 -1.90 1.46 -0.97
C ALA A 90 -0.75 0.58 -0.46
N HIS A 91 0.00 1.06 0.55
CA HIS A 91 1.03 0.31 1.23
C HIS A 91 0.44 -0.90 1.97
N GLU A 92 -0.62 -0.69 2.76
CA GLU A 92 -1.30 -1.77 3.48
C GLU A 92 -1.92 -2.81 2.53
N ILE A 93 -2.49 -2.38 1.41
CA ILE A 93 -2.93 -3.28 0.35
C ILE A 93 -1.75 -4.08 -0.22
N GLY A 94 -0.56 -3.49 -0.28
CA GLY A 94 0.67 -4.21 -0.62
C GLY A 94 0.92 -5.40 0.31
N HIS A 95 0.75 -5.22 1.63
CA HIS A 95 0.83 -6.32 2.58
C HIS A 95 -0.26 -7.36 2.35
N VAL A 96 -1.50 -6.96 2.11
CA VAL A 96 -2.60 -7.88 1.81
C VAL A 96 -2.31 -8.76 0.59
N ILE A 97 -1.73 -8.19 -0.46
CA ILE A 97 -1.49 -8.89 -1.74
C ILE A 97 -0.20 -9.72 -1.74
N LEU A 98 0.85 -9.21 -1.09
CA LEU A 98 2.18 -9.81 -1.17
C LEU A 98 2.52 -10.71 0.03
N HIS A 99 1.95 -10.43 1.19
CA HIS A 99 2.38 -11.01 2.46
C HIS A 99 1.26 -11.76 3.22
N LYS A 100 0.20 -12.12 2.52
CA LYS A 100 -0.98 -12.78 3.09
C LYS A 100 -0.64 -13.92 4.05
N GLU A 101 0.18 -14.87 3.62
CA GLU A 101 0.54 -16.07 4.39
C GLU A 101 1.26 -15.71 5.70
N ILE A 102 2.05 -14.64 5.71
CA ILE A 102 2.79 -14.17 6.88
C ILE A 102 1.84 -13.59 7.91
N TYR A 103 0.90 -12.75 7.48
CA TYR A 103 -0.10 -12.14 8.34
C TYR A 103 -1.06 -13.18 8.93
N GLU A 104 -1.57 -14.08 8.10
CA GLU A 104 -2.44 -15.18 8.56
C GLU A 104 -1.73 -16.10 9.57
N LYS A 105 -0.43 -16.36 9.39
CA LYS A 105 0.38 -17.14 10.33
C LYS A 105 0.64 -16.39 11.65
N ALA A 106 0.77 -15.08 11.62
CA ALA A 106 1.08 -14.24 12.78
C ALA A 106 -0.06 -14.18 13.79
N GLN A 107 -1.33 -14.24 13.36
CA GLN A 107 -2.54 -14.34 14.18
C GLN A 107 -2.66 -13.32 15.32
N PHE A 108 -2.08 -12.13 15.19
CA PHE A 108 -2.21 -11.07 16.20
C PHE A 108 -3.65 -10.52 16.22
N LYS A 109 -4.12 -10.12 17.41
CA LYS A 109 -5.52 -9.71 17.65
C LYS A 109 -5.70 -8.22 17.95
N ASN A 110 -4.61 -7.52 18.20
CA ASN A 110 -4.62 -6.09 18.55
C ASN A 110 -3.31 -5.41 18.14
N SER A 111 -3.27 -4.10 18.27
CA SER A 111 -2.12 -3.29 17.89
C SER A 111 -0.84 -3.58 18.68
N GLN A 112 -0.96 -3.99 19.94
CA GLN A 112 0.20 -4.34 20.76
C GLN A 112 0.83 -5.66 20.31
N GLU A 113 -0.01 -6.64 19.99
CA GLU A 113 0.45 -7.93 19.44
C GLU A 113 1.03 -7.74 18.03
N TRP A 114 0.43 -6.89 17.20
CA TRP A 114 0.99 -6.49 15.93
C TRP A 114 2.39 -5.88 16.09
N LYS A 115 2.58 -4.96 17.06
CA LYS A 115 3.90 -4.37 17.32
C LYS A 115 4.93 -5.42 17.75
N ARG A 116 4.54 -6.41 18.54
CA ARG A 116 5.41 -7.54 18.89
C ARG A 116 5.75 -8.36 17.67
N PHE A 117 4.76 -8.72 16.85
CA PHE A 117 4.98 -9.44 15.59
C PHE A 117 6.01 -8.72 14.70
N ILE A 118 5.85 -7.41 14.48
CA ILE A 118 6.80 -6.62 13.69
C ILE A 118 8.20 -6.63 14.33
N ASN A 119 8.30 -6.46 15.64
CA ASN A 119 9.58 -6.46 16.35
C ASN A 119 10.27 -7.85 16.38
N ASP A 120 9.51 -8.93 16.23
CA ASP A 120 10.03 -10.30 16.18
C ASP A 120 10.58 -10.67 14.79
N ILE A 121 10.25 -9.90 13.74
CA ILE A 121 10.81 -10.08 12.41
C ILE A 121 12.24 -9.57 12.39
N PRO A 122 13.24 -10.35 11.91
CA PRO A 122 14.61 -9.88 11.77
C PRO A 122 14.70 -8.64 10.88
N ASP A 123 15.56 -7.67 11.22
CA ASP A 123 15.67 -6.37 10.54
C ASP A 123 15.77 -6.48 9.02
N GLN A 124 16.54 -7.41 8.49
CA GLN A 124 16.68 -7.62 7.06
C GLN A 124 15.38 -8.10 6.42
N SER A 125 14.65 -8.98 7.09
CA SER A 125 13.35 -9.49 6.65
C SER A 125 12.29 -8.40 6.74
N HIS A 126 12.29 -7.60 7.82
CA HIS A 126 11.41 -6.45 7.96
C HIS A 126 11.64 -5.40 6.86
N SER A 127 12.90 -5.03 6.61
CA SER A 127 13.24 -4.10 5.52
C SER A 127 12.75 -4.60 4.16
N ARG A 128 12.83 -5.90 3.91
CA ARG A 128 12.33 -6.54 2.69
C ARG A 128 10.80 -6.48 2.59
N LEU A 129 10.11 -6.80 3.69
CA LEU A 129 8.67 -6.73 3.80
C LEU A 129 8.15 -5.33 3.44
N GLU A 130 8.73 -4.31 4.08
CA GLU A 130 8.38 -2.92 3.88
C GLU A 130 8.67 -2.45 2.45
N TYR A 131 9.87 -2.74 1.92
CA TYR A 131 10.23 -2.38 0.56
C TYR A 131 9.22 -2.92 -0.47
N GLN A 132 8.84 -4.18 -0.33
CA GLN A 132 7.89 -4.82 -1.26
C GLN A 132 6.52 -4.14 -1.21
N ALA A 133 6.01 -3.82 -0.01
CA ALA A 133 4.75 -3.13 0.16
C ALA A 133 4.80 -1.69 -0.38
N TYR A 134 5.88 -0.94 -0.12
CA TYR A 134 6.11 0.39 -0.68
C TYR A 134 6.16 0.39 -2.21
N ALA A 135 6.93 -0.54 -2.79
CA ALA A 135 7.06 -0.65 -4.24
C ALA A 135 5.70 -0.96 -4.90
N PHE A 136 4.95 -1.90 -4.33
CA PHE A 136 3.62 -2.24 -4.81
C PHE A 136 2.65 -1.04 -4.69
N GLY A 137 2.59 -0.39 -3.52
CA GLY A 137 1.74 0.78 -3.28
C GLY A 137 1.99 1.91 -4.25
N GLY A 138 3.26 2.23 -4.52
CA GLY A 138 3.64 3.24 -5.51
C GLY A 138 3.18 2.89 -6.91
N LEU A 139 3.34 1.63 -7.32
CA LEU A 139 2.95 1.16 -8.65
C LEU A 139 1.42 1.18 -8.88
N ILE A 140 0.62 0.88 -7.86
CA ILE A 140 -0.84 0.92 -8.00
C ILE A 140 -1.41 2.34 -7.95
N LEU A 141 -0.80 3.26 -7.21
CA LEU A 141 -1.25 4.66 -7.13
C LEU A 141 -0.85 5.49 -8.34
N VAL A 142 0.29 5.18 -8.95
CA VAL A 142 0.82 5.88 -10.13
C VAL A 142 1.07 4.89 -11.25
N PRO A 143 0.01 4.40 -11.92
CA PRO A 143 0.16 3.49 -13.04
C PRO A 143 1.01 4.13 -14.15
N ALA A 144 2.04 3.43 -14.61
CA ALA A 144 3.00 3.95 -15.58
C ALA A 144 2.34 4.44 -16.88
N GLU A 145 1.32 3.74 -17.34
CA GLU A 145 0.56 4.14 -18.54
C GLU A 145 -0.22 5.44 -18.33
N SER A 146 -0.82 5.62 -17.15
CA SER A 146 -1.54 6.84 -16.79
C SER A 146 -0.59 8.04 -16.73
N LEU A 147 0.58 7.86 -16.11
CA LEU A 147 1.63 8.86 -16.04
C LEU A 147 2.10 9.25 -17.46
N LYS A 148 2.38 8.27 -18.31
CA LYS A 148 2.79 8.50 -19.70
C LYS A 148 1.73 9.26 -20.51
N ARG A 149 0.45 8.89 -20.39
CA ARG A 149 -0.66 9.62 -21.05
C ARG A 149 -0.72 11.07 -20.60
N LEU A 150 -0.62 11.30 -19.28
CA LEU A 150 -0.69 12.64 -18.71
C LEU A 150 0.50 13.49 -19.16
N THR A 151 1.71 12.97 -19.09
CA THR A 151 2.92 13.65 -19.56
C THR A 151 2.81 14.03 -21.03
N ASN A 152 2.41 13.08 -21.89
CA ASN A 152 2.24 13.35 -23.32
C ASN A 152 1.19 14.44 -23.59
N LYS A 153 0.09 14.47 -22.82
CA LYS A 153 -0.94 15.50 -22.93
C LYS A 153 -0.38 16.88 -22.60
N TYR A 154 0.37 17.01 -21.51
CA TYR A 154 0.94 18.29 -21.10
C TYR A 154 2.07 18.75 -22.00
N VAL A 155 2.95 17.86 -22.47
CA VAL A 155 4.00 18.20 -23.45
C VAL A 155 3.38 18.76 -24.72
N LYS A 156 2.35 18.12 -25.28
CA LYS A 156 1.65 18.63 -26.45
C LYS A 156 1.00 20.00 -26.19
N HIS A 157 0.43 20.22 -25.03
CA HIS A 157 -0.17 21.49 -24.65
C HIS A 157 0.88 22.63 -24.57
N ILE A 158 2.02 22.36 -23.93
CA ILE A 158 3.14 23.32 -23.85
C ILE A 158 3.69 23.66 -25.25
N GLN A 159 3.91 22.64 -26.08
CA GLN A 159 4.35 22.84 -27.45
C GLN A 159 3.36 23.71 -28.29
N ALA A 160 2.06 23.44 -28.11
CA ALA A 160 1.02 24.23 -28.81
C ALA A 160 0.92 25.69 -28.32
N SER A 161 1.33 25.97 -27.07
CA SER A 161 1.38 27.31 -26.49
C SER A 161 2.63 28.14 -26.90
N GLY A 162 3.51 27.56 -27.71
CA GLY A 162 4.71 28.26 -28.21
C GLY A 162 5.86 28.37 -27.18
N ILE A 163 5.76 27.68 -26.08
CA ILE A 163 6.83 27.60 -25.06
C ILE A 163 7.82 26.53 -25.53
N SER A 164 9.09 26.90 -25.74
CA SER A 164 10.16 25.95 -26.00
C SER A 164 10.52 25.22 -24.70
N LEU A 165 10.57 23.89 -24.75
CA LEU A 165 11.06 23.05 -23.66
C LEU A 165 12.58 22.94 -23.69
#